data_191f128f2f28b026ef12a85cd2a1bbbc
#
_entry.id   191f128f2f28b026ef12a85cd2a1bbbc
#
_cell.length_a   1.000
_cell.length_b   1.000
_cell.length_c   1.000
_cell.angle_alpha   90.00
_cell.angle_beta   90.00
_cell.angle_gamma   90.00
#
_symmetry.space_group_name_H-M   'P 1'
#
loop_
_entity.id
_entity.type
_entity.pdbx_description
1 polymer ?
#
loop_
_entity_poly.entity_id
_entity_poly.type
_entity_poly.pdbx_seq_one_letter_code
_entity_poly.pdbx_strand_id
1 'polypeptide(L)'
;MITNFKFKILIVCTVLSCFVSLAEASNKLAPEIREFNAKDSSYELEQTIPDLNKAFIDSSPAVREDGLLVGQLGADGGNKAKVYKMAQEIADNKHDLYDSMLISYQGKLIFESYYTRGRIDLPHFQQSTTKSYTALVIGRAIQLGYLTMADLDKPVVSFLKELDSKRLAKGVENITLHKAMTMRSGLNIDWNKIKELRKSPDQLKGQGSIQAYLEHSMPISAKHQLFNYQNEDADLVMQVV
;
A
#
# COMPACT_ATOMS: atom_id res chain seq x y z
N MET A 1 -4.69 2.54 -90.45
CA MET A 1 -4.82 3.77 -89.65
C MET A 1 -5.31 3.30 -88.29
N ILE A 2 -4.36 3.05 -87.38
CA ILE A 2 -4.64 2.49 -86.02
C ILE A 2 -4.27 3.55 -85.05
N THR A 3 -5.27 4.16 -84.37
CA THR A 3 -5.13 5.19 -83.36
C THR A 3 -4.92 4.56 -81.98
N ASN A 4 -3.74 4.76 -81.43
CA ASN A 4 -3.39 4.36 -80.05
C ASN A 4 -4.08 5.25 -79.07
N PHE A 5 -4.95 4.67 -78.17
CA PHE A 5 -5.54 5.32 -77.02
C PHE A 5 -4.68 4.98 -75.82
N LYS A 6 -3.89 5.94 -75.32
CA LYS A 6 -3.13 5.80 -74.08
C LYS A 6 -4.04 6.14 -72.85
N PHE A 7 -4.39 5.11 -72.11
CA PHE A 7 -5.07 5.28 -70.80
C PHE A 7 -4.04 5.72 -69.76
N LYS A 8 -4.16 6.93 -69.21
CA LYS A 8 -3.42 7.38 -68.10
C LYS A 8 -4.19 7.00 -66.80
N ILE A 9 -3.69 6.00 -66.08
CA ILE A 9 -4.21 5.66 -64.75
C ILE A 9 -3.62 6.68 -63.76
N LEU A 10 -4.48 7.53 -63.19
CA LEU A 10 -4.12 8.45 -62.09
C LEU A 10 -4.31 7.67 -60.78
N ILE A 11 -3.19 7.21 -60.16
CA ILE A 11 -3.23 6.63 -58.83
C ILE A 11 -3.26 7.79 -57.84
N VAL A 12 -4.44 8.03 -57.22
CA VAL A 12 -4.59 8.92 -56.10
C VAL A 12 -4.23 8.13 -54.83
N CYS A 13 -2.99 8.26 -54.34
CA CYS A 13 -2.61 7.79 -53.04
C CYS A 13 -3.21 8.73 -51.98
N THR A 14 -4.35 8.34 -51.41
CA THR A 14 -4.86 8.95 -50.16
C THR A 14 -3.99 8.48 -49.04
N VAL A 15 -3.02 9.31 -48.62
CA VAL A 15 -2.27 9.14 -47.38
C VAL A 15 -3.24 9.43 -46.26
N LEU A 16 -3.77 8.35 -45.66
CA LEU A 16 -4.53 8.44 -44.41
C LEU A 16 -3.50 8.71 -43.29
N SER A 17 -3.25 9.99 -43.01
CA SER A 17 -2.47 10.38 -41.85
C SER A 17 -3.28 10.04 -40.58
N CYS A 18 -2.97 8.87 -40.01
CA CYS A 18 -3.30 8.59 -38.62
C CYS A 18 -2.60 9.64 -37.76
N PHE A 19 -3.31 10.69 -37.38
CA PHE A 19 -2.91 11.54 -36.27
C PHE A 19 -3.03 10.67 -35.01
N VAL A 20 -1.97 9.96 -34.66
CA VAL A 20 -1.77 9.53 -33.29
C VAL A 20 -1.56 10.82 -32.51
N SER A 21 -2.59 11.26 -31.81
CA SER A 21 -2.47 12.30 -30.80
C SER A 21 -1.51 11.77 -29.73
N LEU A 22 -0.23 12.10 -29.87
CA LEU A 22 0.71 12.00 -28.76
C LEU A 22 0.16 12.96 -27.69
N ALA A 23 -0.45 12.37 -26.66
CA ALA A 23 -0.77 13.13 -25.48
C ALA A 23 0.54 13.78 -25.01
N GLU A 24 0.62 15.12 -25.06
CA GLU A 24 1.75 15.83 -24.48
C GLU A 24 1.80 15.47 -23.01
N ALA A 25 2.80 14.67 -22.62
CA ALA A 25 3.12 14.46 -21.23
C ALA A 25 3.38 15.84 -20.60
N SER A 26 2.77 16.09 -19.46
CA SER A 26 3.01 17.34 -18.74
C SER A 26 4.51 17.48 -18.45
N ASN A 27 5.09 18.62 -18.82
CA ASN A 27 6.46 18.98 -18.43
C ASN A 27 6.53 19.48 -16.96
N LYS A 28 5.43 19.39 -16.23
CA LYS A 28 5.40 19.76 -14.82
C LYS A 28 6.04 18.66 -13.99
N LEU A 29 7.11 19.01 -13.30
CA LEU A 29 7.71 18.13 -12.30
C LEU A 29 6.91 18.23 -11.00
N ALA A 30 6.57 17.08 -10.42
CA ALA A 30 5.97 17.01 -9.10
C ALA A 30 6.96 17.57 -8.04
N PRO A 31 6.47 18.18 -6.95
CA PRO A 31 7.34 18.73 -5.93
C PRO A 31 8.12 17.62 -5.22
N GLU A 32 9.41 17.86 -5.03
CA GLU A 32 10.36 16.96 -4.36
C GLU A 32 10.90 17.58 -3.08
N ILE A 33 11.32 16.71 -2.15
CA ILE A 33 12.07 17.08 -0.94
C ILE A 33 13.36 16.26 -0.86
N ARG A 34 14.39 16.71 -1.56
CA ARG A 34 15.64 15.94 -1.79
C ARG A 34 16.47 15.65 -0.54
N GLU A 35 16.24 16.37 0.55
CA GLU A 35 17.00 16.25 1.79
C GLU A 35 16.44 15.23 2.77
N PHE A 36 15.31 14.59 2.44
CA PHE A 36 14.62 13.67 3.33
C PHE A 36 14.95 12.21 2.99
N ASN A 37 15.61 11.52 3.92
CA ASN A 37 15.96 10.12 3.74
C ASN A 37 14.88 9.23 4.37
N ALA A 38 14.41 8.20 3.65
CA ALA A 38 13.43 7.23 4.15
C ALA A 38 13.87 6.53 5.44
N LYS A 39 15.18 6.39 5.68
CA LYS A 39 15.74 5.79 6.92
C LYS A 39 15.58 6.70 8.14
N ASP A 40 15.52 8.00 7.92
CA ASP A 40 15.41 9.00 8.96
C ASP A 40 13.97 9.48 9.15
N SER A 41 13.04 8.95 8.33
CA SER A 41 11.63 9.30 8.36
C SER A 41 10.98 8.89 9.67
N SER A 42 10.44 9.86 10.38
CA SER A 42 9.57 9.64 11.55
C SER A 42 8.35 10.55 11.45
N TYR A 43 7.32 10.22 12.20
CA TYR A 43 6.11 11.06 12.26
C TYR A 43 6.44 12.49 12.73
N GLU A 44 7.35 12.63 13.69
CA GLU A 44 7.81 13.92 14.22
C GLU A 44 8.55 14.72 13.14
N LEU A 45 9.41 14.05 12.37
CA LEU A 45 10.18 14.70 11.31
C LEU A 45 9.29 15.14 10.15
N GLU A 46 8.28 14.33 9.77
CA GLU A 46 7.29 14.72 8.77
C GLU A 46 6.57 16.03 9.13
N GLN A 47 6.38 16.32 10.44
CA GLN A 47 5.74 17.56 10.89
C GLN A 47 6.59 18.82 10.65
N THR A 48 7.89 18.64 10.41
CA THR A 48 8.81 19.76 10.16
C THR A 48 8.87 20.20 8.70
N ILE A 49 8.25 19.42 7.78
CA ILE A 49 8.26 19.72 6.35
C ILE A 49 7.36 20.92 6.09
N PRO A 50 7.86 21.96 5.41
CA PRO A 50 7.05 23.15 5.11
C PRO A 50 5.94 22.84 4.11
N ASP A 51 4.82 23.49 4.27
CA ASP A 51 3.71 23.41 3.34
C ASP A 51 4.10 23.93 1.95
N LEU A 52 3.51 23.34 0.91
CA LEU A 52 3.58 23.87 -0.45
C LEU A 52 2.88 25.23 -0.50
N ASN A 53 3.52 26.21 -1.14
CA ASN A 53 2.89 27.51 -1.41
C ASN A 53 1.62 27.39 -2.28
N LYS A 54 1.56 26.34 -3.09
CA LYS A 54 0.42 26.03 -3.97
C LYS A 54 0.36 24.53 -4.21
N ALA A 55 -0.84 23.97 -4.14
CA ALA A 55 -1.08 22.56 -4.50
C ALA A 55 -0.63 22.29 -5.94
N PHE A 56 0.02 21.14 -6.11
CA PHE A 56 0.33 20.56 -7.43
C PHE A 56 -0.80 19.61 -7.83
N ILE A 57 -1.38 19.81 -9.00
CA ILE A 57 -2.47 18.97 -9.52
C ILE A 57 -2.16 18.67 -10.98
N ASP A 58 -2.01 17.39 -11.33
CA ASP A 58 -1.72 16.96 -12.69
C ASP A 58 -2.55 15.75 -13.11
N SER A 59 -3.15 15.83 -14.29
CA SER A 59 -3.93 14.78 -14.93
C SER A 59 -3.17 14.00 -16.00
N SER A 60 -1.90 14.28 -16.16
CA SER A 60 -0.96 13.61 -17.06
C SER A 60 0.40 13.48 -16.39
N PRO A 61 0.53 12.60 -15.38
CA PRO A 61 1.78 12.45 -14.64
C PRO A 61 2.98 12.27 -15.56
N ALA A 62 4.10 12.88 -15.21
CA ALA A 62 5.33 12.76 -15.98
C ALA A 62 5.87 11.33 -15.93
N VAL A 63 6.46 10.86 -17.03
CA VAL A 63 7.19 9.59 -17.07
C VAL A 63 8.44 9.71 -16.21
N ARG A 64 8.69 8.72 -15.34
CA ARG A 64 9.85 8.64 -14.44
C ARG A 64 10.53 7.27 -14.56
N GLU A 65 11.78 7.20 -14.13
CA GLU A 65 12.54 5.93 -14.08
C GLU A 65 12.23 5.14 -12.78
N ASP A 66 10.95 5.07 -12.39
CA ASP A 66 10.47 4.41 -11.17
C ASP A 66 9.72 3.09 -11.45
N GLY A 67 9.63 2.71 -12.72
CA GLY A 67 8.93 1.50 -13.16
C GLY A 67 7.40 1.63 -13.23
N LEU A 68 6.83 2.79 -12.91
CA LEU A 68 5.41 3.04 -13.03
C LEU A 68 5.04 3.45 -14.46
N LEU A 69 4.05 2.78 -15.03
CA LEU A 69 3.45 3.24 -16.26
C LEU A 69 2.57 4.46 -15.97
N VAL A 70 2.63 5.45 -16.83
CA VAL A 70 1.79 6.64 -16.73
C VAL A 70 0.73 6.68 -17.83
N GLY A 71 -0.33 7.42 -17.58
CA GLY A 71 -1.42 7.65 -18.51
C GLY A 71 -2.03 9.02 -18.27
N GLN A 72 -3.19 9.27 -18.88
CA GLN A 72 -3.89 10.55 -18.80
C GLN A 72 -5.31 10.37 -18.29
N LEU A 73 -5.65 11.09 -17.24
CA LEU A 73 -7.01 11.11 -16.70
C LEU A 73 -7.99 11.64 -17.75
N GLY A 74 -9.05 10.87 -17.99
CA GLY A 74 -10.07 11.16 -19.00
C GLY A 74 -9.82 10.47 -20.33
N ALA A 75 -8.58 10.34 -20.80
CA ALA A 75 -8.22 9.60 -22.00
C ALA A 75 -8.09 8.10 -21.73
N ASP A 76 -7.31 7.72 -20.69
CA ASP A 76 -7.16 6.32 -20.28
C ASP A 76 -8.27 5.84 -19.33
N GLY A 77 -9.11 6.74 -18.81
CA GLY A 77 -10.24 6.45 -17.94
C GLY A 77 -10.53 7.54 -16.93
N GLY A 78 -11.59 7.34 -16.17
CA GLY A 78 -12.03 8.26 -15.13
C GLY A 78 -12.74 9.52 -15.62
N ASN A 79 -13.38 10.24 -14.69
CA ASN A 79 -14.05 11.51 -14.98
C ASN A 79 -13.15 12.68 -14.55
N LYS A 80 -12.46 13.27 -15.51
CA LYS A 80 -11.51 14.36 -15.30
C LYS A 80 -12.11 15.52 -14.49
N ALA A 81 -13.33 15.96 -14.82
CA ALA A 81 -13.97 17.08 -14.14
C ALA A 81 -14.25 16.79 -12.66
N LYS A 82 -14.72 15.57 -12.34
CA LYS A 82 -15.00 15.18 -10.95
C LYS A 82 -13.72 15.07 -10.13
N VAL A 83 -12.66 14.47 -10.70
CA VAL A 83 -11.38 14.33 -10.00
C VAL A 83 -10.73 15.68 -9.76
N TYR A 84 -10.71 16.56 -10.77
CA TYR A 84 -10.19 17.93 -10.59
C TYR A 84 -10.97 18.72 -9.54
N LYS A 85 -12.30 18.60 -9.54
CA LYS A 85 -13.13 19.24 -8.52
C LYS A 85 -12.74 18.78 -7.12
N MET A 86 -12.60 17.45 -6.90
CA MET A 86 -12.17 16.90 -5.61
C MET A 86 -10.76 17.38 -5.25
N ALA A 87 -9.81 17.33 -6.17
CA ALA A 87 -8.44 17.80 -5.94
C ALA A 87 -8.42 19.30 -5.54
N GLN A 88 -9.25 20.14 -6.18
CA GLN A 88 -9.35 21.54 -5.83
C GLN A 88 -10.02 21.73 -4.46
N GLU A 89 -11.05 20.95 -4.14
CA GLU A 89 -11.70 21.00 -2.83
C GLU A 89 -10.73 20.62 -1.69
N ILE A 90 -9.83 19.66 -1.93
CA ILE A 90 -8.75 19.32 -0.99
C ILE A 90 -7.79 20.52 -0.87
N ALA A 91 -7.34 21.08 -1.99
CA ALA A 91 -6.44 22.25 -2.00
C ALA A 91 -7.05 23.48 -1.29
N ASP A 92 -8.37 23.61 -1.33
CA ASP A 92 -9.14 24.67 -0.66
C ASP A 92 -9.44 24.35 0.82
N ASN A 93 -8.88 23.27 1.38
CA ASN A 93 -9.13 22.79 2.76
C ASN A 93 -10.62 22.53 3.07
N LYS A 94 -11.41 22.07 2.08
CA LYS A 94 -12.82 21.70 2.28
C LYS A 94 -13.00 20.28 2.80
N HIS A 95 -11.92 19.53 2.91
CA HIS A 95 -11.83 18.18 3.46
C HIS A 95 -10.77 18.15 4.55
N ASP A 96 -10.56 16.98 5.16
CA ASP A 96 -9.45 16.77 6.08
C ASP A 96 -8.09 16.99 5.39
N LEU A 97 -7.02 17.04 6.18
CA LEU A 97 -5.66 17.23 5.68
C LEU A 97 -5.21 16.03 4.84
N TYR A 98 -4.80 16.30 3.62
CA TYR A 98 -4.21 15.34 2.70
C TYR A 98 -2.86 15.85 2.23
N ASP A 99 -1.86 14.96 2.21
CA ASP A 99 -0.55 15.27 1.62
C ASP A 99 -0.53 14.93 0.13
N SER A 100 -1.26 13.90 -0.31
CA SER A 100 -1.33 13.54 -1.72
C SER A 100 -2.62 12.80 -2.08
N MET A 101 -2.98 12.85 -3.36
CA MET A 101 -4.00 11.98 -3.97
C MET A 101 -3.47 11.46 -5.30
N LEU A 102 -3.32 10.14 -5.39
CA LEU A 102 -2.83 9.44 -6.56
C LEU A 102 -3.92 8.51 -7.09
N ILE A 103 -4.10 8.44 -8.41
CA ILE A 103 -5.07 7.53 -9.02
C ILE A 103 -4.36 6.66 -10.04
N SER A 104 -4.35 5.35 -9.76
CA SER A 104 -3.93 4.33 -10.71
C SER A 104 -5.13 3.65 -11.33
N TYR A 105 -5.11 3.45 -12.64
CA TYR A 105 -6.15 2.76 -13.38
C TYR A 105 -5.52 1.84 -14.45
N GLN A 106 -5.91 0.57 -14.45
CA GLN A 106 -5.37 -0.46 -15.36
C GLN A 106 -3.83 -0.49 -15.39
N GLY A 107 -3.19 -0.38 -14.23
CA GLY A 107 -1.74 -0.41 -14.09
C GLY A 107 -1.00 0.88 -14.48
N LYS A 108 -1.71 1.95 -14.83
CA LYS A 108 -1.12 3.25 -15.13
C LYS A 108 -1.47 4.27 -14.05
N LEU A 109 -0.50 5.09 -13.63
CA LEU A 109 -0.76 6.29 -12.86
C LEU A 109 -1.34 7.34 -13.81
N ILE A 110 -2.63 7.71 -13.65
CA ILE A 110 -3.35 8.63 -14.54
C ILE A 110 -3.60 10.01 -13.93
N PHE A 111 -3.34 10.16 -12.63
CA PHE A 111 -3.51 11.40 -11.91
C PHE A 111 -2.61 11.43 -10.69
N GLU A 112 -2.00 12.57 -10.42
CA GLU A 112 -1.28 12.84 -9.19
C GLU A 112 -1.53 14.27 -8.70
N SER A 113 -1.58 14.43 -7.39
CA SER A 113 -1.66 15.73 -6.75
C SER A 113 -0.99 15.70 -5.38
N TYR A 114 -0.40 16.83 -5.02
CA TYR A 114 0.32 17.02 -3.75
C TYR A 114 -0.15 18.32 -3.11
N TYR A 115 -0.39 18.25 -1.81
CA TYR A 115 -0.93 19.33 -0.98
C TYR A 115 -0.03 19.51 0.24
N THR A 116 -0.18 20.57 0.97
CA THR A 116 0.52 20.82 2.23
C THR A 116 1.97 20.32 2.23
N ARG A 117 2.31 19.29 2.99
CA ARG A 117 3.64 18.69 3.04
C ARG A 117 3.94 17.71 1.91
N GLY A 118 2.93 17.34 1.14
CA GLY A 118 3.03 16.29 0.12
C GLY A 118 4.12 16.56 -0.92
N ARG A 119 4.97 15.56 -1.10
CA ARG A 119 6.05 15.52 -2.10
C ARG A 119 6.09 14.12 -2.72
N ILE A 120 6.60 14.02 -3.94
CA ILE A 120 6.65 12.75 -4.64
C ILE A 120 7.60 11.73 -3.97
N ASP A 121 8.65 12.23 -3.34
CA ASP A 121 9.71 11.46 -2.71
C ASP A 121 9.62 11.45 -1.17
N LEU A 122 8.52 11.98 -0.61
CA LEU A 122 8.29 11.97 0.83
C LEU A 122 7.84 10.59 1.29
N PRO A 123 8.63 9.89 2.11
CA PRO A 123 8.18 8.66 2.75
C PRO A 123 7.15 8.97 3.85
N HIS A 124 6.01 8.32 3.79
CA HIS A 124 4.94 8.50 4.77
C HIS A 124 4.92 7.39 5.80
N PHE A 125 4.68 7.74 7.06
CA PHE A 125 4.42 6.79 8.12
C PHE A 125 3.07 6.10 7.90
N GLN A 126 3.09 4.84 7.48
CA GLN A 126 1.93 4.13 6.94
C GLN A 126 0.92 3.67 8.00
N GLN A 127 1.29 3.66 9.27
CA GLN A 127 0.44 3.19 10.36
C GLN A 127 -0.27 1.87 10.01
N SER A 128 -1.60 1.80 10.18
CA SER A 128 -2.37 0.58 9.95
C SER A 128 -2.48 0.14 8.48
N THR A 129 -2.13 0.97 7.51
CA THR A 129 -1.98 0.54 6.11
C THR A 129 -0.93 -0.57 5.98
N THR A 130 0.06 -0.60 6.88
CA THR A 130 1.06 -1.68 6.98
C THR A 130 0.44 -3.08 7.06
N LYS A 131 -0.75 -3.23 7.64
CA LYS A 131 -1.47 -4.51 7.71
C LYS A 131 -1.82 -5.07 6.33
N SER A 132 -2.06 -4.19 5.36
CA SER A 132 -2.27 -4.60 3.95
C SER A 132 -0.98 -5.16 3.34
N TYR A 133 0.16 -4.54 3.64
CA TYR A 133 1.46 -5.09 3.20
C TYR A 133 1.76 -6.44 3.85
N THR A 134 1.43 -6.62 5.13
CA THR A 134 1.53 -7.92 5.81
C THR A 134 0.76 -9.00 5.06
N ALA A 135 -0.48 -8.73 4.64
CA ALA A 135 -1.27 -9.68 3.86
C ALA A 135 -0.65 -9.96 2.48
N LEU A 136 -0.09 -8.95 1.82
CA LEU A 136 0.61 -9.12 0.54
C LEU A 136 1.88 -9.98 0.68
N VAL A 137 2.61 -9.85 1.78
CA VAL A 137 3.81 -10.67 2.05
C VAL A 137 3.43 -12.14 2.21
N ILE A 138 2.34 -12.46 2.94
CA ILE A 138 1.80 -13.84 3.01
C ILE A 138 1.42 -14.34 1.62
N GLY A 139 0.71 -13.53 0.82
CA GLY A 139 0.36 -13.89 -0.56
C GLY A 139 1.60 -14.16 -1.42
N ARG A 140 2.66 -13.38 -1.24
CA ARG A 140 3.93 -13.59 -1.94
C ARG A 140 4.65 -14.85 -1.48
N ALA A 141 4.63 -15.15 -0.18
CA ALA A 141 5.19 -16.40 0.35
C ALA A 141 4.47 -17.64 -0.24
N ILE A 142 3.14 -17.58 -0.38
CA ILE A 142 2.36 -18.64 -1.06
C ILE A 142 2.75 -18.73 -2.54
N GLN A 143 2.85 -17.62 -3.25
CA GLN A 143 3.23 -17.60 -4.66
C GLN A 143 4.62 -18.20 -4.90
N LEU A 144 5.56 -17.99 -3.99
CA LEU A 144 6.92 -18.50 -4.05
C LEU A 144 7.05 -19.94 -3.54
N GLY A 145 5.98 -20.55 -3.01
CA GLY A 145 5.97 -21.91 -2.49
C GLY A 145 6.54 -22.09 -1.08
N TYR A 146 6.80 -21.01 -0.35
CA TYR A 146 7.20 -21.08 1.07
C TYR A 146 6.02 -21.43 1.98
N LEU A 147 4.83 -21.01 1.59
CA LEU A 147 3.55 -21.37 2.20
C LEU A 147 2.60 -21.90 1.14
N THR A 148 1.54 -22.57 1.58
CA THR A 148 0.42 -23.00 0.75
C THR A 148 -0.89 -22.40 1.25
N MET A 149 -1.96 -22.43 0.48
CA MET A 149 -3.28 -22.04 0.94
C MET A 149 -3.76 -22.86 2.14
N ALA A 150 -3.36 -24.14 2.24
CA ALA A 150 -3.69 -25.01 3.37
C ALA A 150 -2.98 -24.57 4.67
N ASP A 151 -1.88 -23.84 4.58
CA ASP A 151 -1.18 -23.32 5.75
C ASP A 151 -1.95 -22.23 6.48
N LEU A 152 -2.91 -21.58 5.81
CA LEU A 152 -3.77 -20.59 6.45
C LEU A 152 -4.64 -21.18 7.56
N ASP A 153 -4.96 -22.48 7.49
CA ASP A 153 -5.75 -23.18 8.51
C ASP A 153 -4.90 -23.82 9.62
N LYS A 154 -3.57 -23.75 9.51
CA LYS A 154 -2.68 -24.24 10.56
C LYS A 154 -2.58 -23.27 11.73
N PRO A 155 -2.39 -23.77 12.96
CA PRO A 155 -2.09 -22.93 14.12
C PRO A 155 -0.89 -22.01 13.84
N VAL A 156 -1.02 -20.71 14.13
CA VAL A 156 0.07 -19.74 13.89
C VAL A 156 1.34 -20.13 14.65
N VAL A 157 1.19 -20.70 15.85
CA VAL A 157 2.33 -21.16 16.67
C VAL A 157 3.13 -22.29 16.02
N SER A 158 2.57 -23.02 15.06
CA SER A 158 3.30 -24.09 14.36
C SER A 158 4.41 -23.56 13.43
N PHE A 159 4.37 -22.28 13.09
CA PHE A 159 5.39 -21.60 12.29
C PHE A 159 6.49 -20.96 13.16
N LEU A 160 6.25 -20.78 14.46
CA LEU A 160 7.10 -20.00 15.37
C LEU A 160 7.96 -20.95 16.21
N LYS A 161 9.26 -21.02 15.89
CA LYS A 161 10.17 -22.04 16.44
C LYS A 161 10.84 -21.65 17.77
N GLU A 162 10.81 -20.36 18.13
CA GLU A 162 11.48 -19.81 19.31
C GLU A 162 10.57 -19.75 20.53
N LEU A 163 9.29 -20.13 20.38
CA LEU A 163 8.32 -20.05 21.47
C LEU A 163 8.51 -21.19 22.50
N ASP A 164 8.44 -20.82 23.78
CA ASP A 164 8.29 -21.80 24.87
C ASP A 164 6.81 -22.23 24.97
N SER A 165 6.49 -23.36 24.37
CA SER A 165 5.12 -23.90 24.32
C SER A 165 4.52 -24.19 25.69
N LYS A 166 5.35 -24.41 26.75
CA LYS A 166 4.90 -24.70 28.10
C LYS A 166 4.30 -23.46 28.81
N ARG A 167 4.62 -22.27 28.31
CA ARG A 167 4.20 -20.99 28.89
C ARG A 167 3.02 -20.36 28.18
N LEU A 168 2.55 -20.96 27.08
CA LEU A 168 1.45 -20.38 26.29
C LEU A 168 0.11 -20.52 27.01
N ALA A 169 -0.75 -19.51 26.85
CA ALA A 169 -2.11 -19.57 27.36
C ALA A 169 -2.91 -20.68 26.71
N LYS A 170 -3.85 -21.25 27.47
CA LYS A 170 -4.73 -22.32 26.96
C LYS A 170 -5.54 -21.83 25.76
N GLY A 171 -5.58 -22.61 24.69
CA GLY A 171 -6.36 -22.35 23.48
C GLY A 171 -5.60 -21.59 22.40
N VAL A 172 -4.33 -21.21 22.63
CA VAL A 172 -3.47 -20.57 21.63
C VAL A 172 -3.34 -21.42 20.37
N GLU A 173 -3.35 -22.75 20.51
CA GLU A 173 -3.34 -23.71 19.41
C GLU A 173 -4.54 -23.59 18.46
N ASN A 174 -5.60 -22.88 18.85
CA ASN A 174 -6.78 -22.63 18.02
C ASN A 174 -6.69 -21.34 17.20
N ILE A 175 -5.62 -20.55 17.35
CA ILE A 175 -5.36 -19.38 16.53
C ILE A 175 -4.73 -19.85 15.21
N THR A 176 -5.50 -19.95 14.14
CA THR A 176 -4.96 -20.23 12.82
C THR A 176 -4.37 -18.97 12.20
N LEU A 177 -3.46 -19.14 11.21
CA LEU A 177 -2.92 -18.00 10.45
C LEU A 177 -4.05 -17.15 9.84
N HIS A 178 -5.07 -17.80 9.27
CA HIS A 178 -6.26 -17.12 8.74
C HIS A 178 -7.01 -16.31 9.80
N LYS A 179 -7.18 -16.84 11.02
CA LYS A 179 -7.84 -16.10 12.10
C LYS A 179 -7.05 -14.86 12.51
N ALA A 180 -5.72 -14.95 12.62
CA ALA A 180 -4.88 -13.80 12.87
C ALA A 180 -4.97 -12.77 11.73
N MET A 181 -4.85 -13.21 10.46
CA MET A 181 -5.00 -12.33 9.29
C MET A 181 -6.36 -11.60 9.22
N THR A 182 -7.39 -12.17 9.82
CA THR A 182 -8.76 -11.61 9.81
C THR A 182 -9.16 -10.97 11.14
N MET A 183 -8.19 -10.66 12.02
CA MET A 183 -8.44 -10.03 13.34
C MET A 183 -9.43 -10.84 14.21
N ARG A 184 -9.23 -12.16 14.25
CA ARG A 184 -10.11 -13.11 14.95
C ARG A 184 -9.33 -14.12 15.79
N SER A 185 -8.14 -13.76 16.26
CA SER A 185 -7.33 -14.60 17.13
C SER A 185 -8.04 -14.93 18.44
N GLY A 186 -8.82 -14.00 18.96
CA GLY A 186 -9.43 -14.10 20.29
C GLY A 186 -8.44 -13.77 21.41
N LEU A 187 -7.31 -13.14 21.10
CA LEU A 187 -6.36 -12.65 22.11
C LEU A 187 -7.04 -11.61 23.02
N ASN A 188 -6.81 -11.77 24.31
CA ASN A 188 -7.19 -10.79 25.33
C ASN A 188 -6.02 -10.67 26.32
N ILE A 189 -5.13 -9.75 26.01
CA ILE A 189 -3.80 -9.63 26.61
C ILE A 189 -3.86 -8.82 27.92
N ASP A 190 -3.18 -9.30 28.97
CA ASP A 190 -2.93 -8.50 30.16
C ASP A 190 -1.82 -7.47 29.88
N TRP A 191 -2.25 -6.26 29.51
CA TRP A 191 -1.36 -5.16 29.17
C TRP A 191 -0.50 -4.68 30.32
N ASN A 192 -0.87 -4.95 31.58
CA ASN A 192 -0.02 -4.62 32.72
C ASN A 192 1.25 -5.49 32.71
N LYS A 193 1.11 -6.76 32.36
CA LYS A 193 2.26 -7.67 32.20
C LYS A 193 3.17 -7.24 31.05
N ILE A 194 2.60 -6.89 29.91
CA ILE A 194 3.37 -6.39 28.76
C ILE A 194 4.11 -5.10 29.10
N LYS A 195 3.45 -4.17 29.82
CA LYS A 195 4.08 -2.92 30.26
C LYS A 195 5.28 -3.16 31.19
N GLU A 196 5.21 -4.14 32.06
CA GLU A 196 6.35 -4.53 32.91
C GLU A 196 7.50 -5.11 32.07
N LEU A 197 7.20 -6.00 31.11
CA LEU A 197 8.19 -6.58 30.21
C LEU A 197 8.90 -5.54 29.34
N ARG A 198 8.20 -4.46 28.95
CA ARG A 198 8.79 -3.34 28.18
C ARG A 198 9.91 -2.60 28.94
N LYS A 199 10.01 -2.75 30.25
CA LYS A 199 11.14 -2.24 31.05
C LYS A 199 12.44 -3.03 30.79
N SER A 200 12.33 -4.22 30.19
CA SER A 200 13.45 -5.08 29.80
C SER A 200 13.33 -5.44 28.31
N PRO A 201 13.58 -4.48 27.39
CA PRO A 201 13.26 -4.64 25.97
C PRO A 201 13.98 -5.80 25.29
N ASP A 202 15.09 -6.29 25.83
CA ASP A 202 15.78 -7.47 25.30
C ASP A 202 14.92 -8.74 25.32
N GLN A 203 13.99 -8.86 26.27
CA GLN A 203 13.07 -9.98 26.38
C GLN A 203 11.99 -9.96 25.26
N LEU A 204 11.82 -8.84 24.57
CA LEU A 204 10.82 -8.65 23.53
C LEU A 204 11.43 -8.72 22.11
N LYS A 205 12.72 -9.02 21.99
CA LYS A 205 13.40 -9.18 20.69
C LYS A 205 12.97 -10.48 20.00
N GLY A 206 13.10 -10.52 18.66
CA GLY A 206 12.71 -11.67 17.85
C GLY A 206 11.26 -12.05 18.12
N GLN A 207 10.99 -13.31 18.42
CA GLN A 207 9.65 -13.80 18.78
C GLN A 207 9.26 -13.52 20.24
N GLY A 208 10.08 -12.81 21.02
CA GLY A 208 9.81 -12.51 22.43
C GLY A 208 8.53 -11.70 22.67
N SER A 209 8.21 -10.74 21.80
CA SER A 209 6.92 -10.01 21.88
C SER A 209 5.74 -10.95 21.70
N ILE A 210 5.84 -11.85 20.74
CA ILE A 210 4.79 -12.83 20.46
C ILE A 210 4.64 -13.83 21.60
N GLN A 211 5.76 -14.31 22.16
CA GLN A 211 5.73 -15.13 23.37
C GLN A 211 4.96 -14.42 24.48
N ALA A 212 5.26 -13.14 24.73
CA ALA A 212 4.60 -12.35 25.77
C ALA A 212 3.09 -12.21 25.53
N TYR A 213 2.67 -11.94 24.30
CA TYR A 213 1.25 -11.81 23.96
C TYR A 213 0.50 -13.14 24.19
N LEU A 214 1.08 -14.25 23.70
CA LEU A 214 0.46 -15.57 23.79
C LEU A 214 0.48 -16.14 25.21
N GLU A 215 1.49 -15.81 26.03
CA GLU A 215 1.62 -16.24 27.42
C GLU A 215 0.67 -15.47 28.35
N HIS A 216 0.55 -14.16 28.14
CA HIS A 216 -0.22 -13.28 29.02
C HIS A 216 -1.61 -12.98 28.49
N SER A 217 -2.12 -13.79 27.56
CA SER A 217 -3.53 -13.74 27.16
C SER A 217 -4.41 -14.53 28.12
N MET A 218 -5.66 -14.09 28.25
CA MET A 218 -6.71 -14.91 28.82
C MET A 218 -6.92 -16.19 27.97
N PRO A 219 -7.46 -17.29 28.54
CA PRO A 219 -7.72 -18.50 27.78
C PRO A 219 -8.60 -18.24 26.54
N ILE A 220 -8.17 -18.75 25.38
CA ILE A 220 -8.81 -18.56 24.10
C ILE A 220 -9.82 -19.68 23.86
N SER A 221 -11.00 -19.30 23.40
CA SER A 221 -12.05 -20.26 23.00
C SER A 221 -12.79 -19.72 21.77
N ALA A 222 -13.51 -20.59 21.08
CA ALA A 222 -14.26 -20.23 19.87
C ALA A 222 -15.16 -19.00 20.04
N LYS A 223 -15.78 -18.83 21.21
CA LYS A 223 -16.64 -17.68 21.51
C LYS A 223 -15.89 -16.34 21.54
N HIS A 224 -14.57 -16.35 21.76
CA HIS A 224 -13.73 -15.15 21.79
C HIS A 224 -13.16 -14.84 20.41
N GLN A 225 -13.18 -15.77 19.46
CA GLN A 225 -12.61 -15.63 18.12
C GLN A 225 -13.57 -14.91 17.16
N LEU A 226 -14.14 -13.80 17.63
CA LEU A 226 -14.89 -12.83 16.84
C LEU A 226 -13.96 -11.73 16.35
N PHE A 227 -14.41 -10.96 15.34
CA PHE A 227 -13.64 -9.82 14.87
C PHE A 227 -13.38 -8.81 16.00
N ASN A 228 -12.11 -8.55 16.27
CA ASN A 228 -11.66 -7.55 17.22
C ASN A 228 -10.41 -6.89 16.65
N TYR A 229 -10.49 -5.61 16.29
CA TYR A 229 -9.36 -4.90 15.70
C TYR A 229 -8.25 -4.72 16.73
N GLN A 230 -7.09 -5.33 16.47
CA GLN A 230 -5.90 -5.23 17.32
C GLN A 230 -4.62 -5.40 16.49
N ASN A 231 -3.51 -4.76 16.94
CA ASN A 231 -2.24 -4.80 16.21
C ASN A 231 -1.55 -6.16 16.36
N GLU A 232 -1.75 -6.81 17.48
CA GLU A 232 -1.12 -8.06 17.89
C GLU A 232 -1.42 -9.21 16.93
N ASP A 233 -2.58 -9.18 16.30
CA ASP A 233 -2.92 -10.14 15.24
C ASP A 233 -2.03 -9.96 14.02
N ALA A 234 -1.75 -8.72 13.62
CA ALA A 234 -0.82 -8.44 12.54
C ALA A 234 0.63 -8.78 12.90
N ASP A 235 1.01 -8.55 14.17
CA ASP A 235 2.33 -8.93 14.67
C ASP A 235 2.54 -10.45 14.63
N LEU A 236 1.52 -11.25 15.01
CA LEU A 236 1.53 -12.70 14.86
C LEU A 236 1.77 -13.12 13.41
N VAL A 237 1.05 -12.50 12.46
CA VAL A 237 1.16 -12.83 11.03
C VAL A 237 2.55 -12.50 10.50
N MET A 238 3.13 -11.35 10.90
CA MET A 238 4.46 -10.93 10.44
C MET A 238 5.58 -11.86 10.90
N GLN A 239 5.40 -12.59 12.00
CA GLN A 239 6.42 -13.53 12.47
C GLN A 239 6.43 -14.86 11.70
N VAL A 240 5.44 -15.12 10.86
CA VAL A 240 5.35 -16.34 10.04
C VAL A 240 6.26 -16.26 8.81
N VAL A 241 6.57 -15.04 8.36
CA VAL A 241 7.39 -14.74 7.17
C VAL A 241 8.61 -13.91 7.56
#